data_47a86d3ee848d55b0012f82d4e1ff43f
#
_entry.id   47a86d3ee848d55b0012f82d4e1ff43f
#
_cell.length_a   1.000
_cell.length_b   1.000
_cell.length_c   1.000
_cell.angle_alpha   90.00
_cell.angle_beta   90.00
_cell.angle_gamma   90.00
#
_symmetry.space_group_name_H-M   'P 1'
#
loop_
_entity.id
_entity.type
_entity.pdbx_description
1 polymer ?
#
loop_
_entity_poly.entity_id
_entity_poly.type
_entity_poly.pdbx_seq_one_letter_code
_entity_poly.pdbx_strand_id
1 'polypeptide(L)'
;MPYPARKITKDEKEYLLSLKPEDLTFSCLVGLFGDTTDSDNAFKGVKKSRFNTWDEMTLMPNEYFVKEKTVTTVGRFIFNKYLIERFGFQDVLGYENKPVTQDEHDALESRITKAIIEDKISLDSFYEYIDYRDTLGMQLNSVITTSFSPKTVSLPPDIRKKRDELFAKNKEALDKGDIIVSQKIEKELVSDAKKELGDDPGMDLYNSGARGNFGNYKNMMLYKGATMNNITGEYEIIRSSFMDGISKQDIPALGTSVVSGAYPKAVGTAVSGYLTKQLLAAMQAEVLDEQGSDCGTKKTIAYIMTPKDLHDFEYRYIVVNGKYVCLTPDIIGNYVGKVIQLRTPMYCTGKHICNICAGELNYRLNNKYIGLGCPIISGKLLKMGMKKFHTSNIKTSQINPDDILI
;
A
#
# COMPACT_ATOMS: atom_id res chain seq x y z
N MET A 1 3.65 -19.71 -21.78
CA MET A 1 2.34 -19.55 -21.10
C MET A 1 2.54 -19.87 -19.65
N PRO A 2 2.09 -19.03 -18.71
CA PRO A 2 2.06 -19.44 -17.32
C PRO A 2 1.15 -20.67 -17.23
N TYR A 3 1.63 -21.70 -16.57
CA TYR A 3 0.80 -22.87 -16.29
C TYR A 3 -0.32 -22.43 -15.34
N PRO A 4 -1.54 -22.99 -15.42
CA PRO A 4 -2.56 -22.75 -14.44
C PRO A 4 -2.02 -23.13 -13.05
N ALA A 5 -2.31 -22.32 -12.05
CA ALA A 5 -1.93 -22.58 -10.68
C ALA A 5 -2.48 -23.95 -10.24
N ARG A 6 -1.64 -24.76 -9.60
CA ARG A 6 -1.98 -26.10 -9.13
C ARG A 6 -1.74 -26.25 -7.64
N LYS A 7 -2.25 -27.31 -7.04
CA LYS A 7 -1.81 -27.73 -5.70
C LYS A 7 -0.49 -28.46 -5.82
N ILE A 8 0.48 -28.08 -4.99
CA ILE A 8 1.76 -28.77 -4.93
C ILE A 8 1.63 -30.12 -4.24
N THR A 9 2.52 -31.03 -4.59
CA THR A 9 2.61 -32.36 -3.97
C THR A 9 3.23 -32.28 -2.57
N LYS A 10 3.14 -33.36 -1.80
CA LYS A 10 3.74 -33.46 -0.46
C LYS A 10 5.26 -33.33 -0.52
N ASP A 11 5.91 -34.00 -1.48
CA ASP A 11 7.36 -33.98 -1.65
C ASP A 11 7.86 -32.58 -2.05
N GLU A 12 7.10 -31.88 -2.91
CA GLU A 12 7.39 -30.50 -3.28
C GLU A 12 7.28 -29.54 -2.08
N LYS A 13 6.28 -29.74 -1.23
CA LYS A 13 6.13 -28.99 0.02
C LYS A 13 7.29 -29.26 0.98
N GLU A 14 7.66 -30.52 1.20
CA GLU A 14 8.81 -30.88 2.04
C GLU A 14 10.11 -30.27 1.50
N TYR A 15 10.30 -30.26 0.20
CA TYR A 15 11.43 -29.58 -0.42
C TYR A 15 11.43 -28.07 -0.11
N LEU A 16 10.31 -27.37 -0.28
CA LEU A 16 10.22 -25.93 0.00
C LEU A 16 10.48 -25.62 1.49
N LEU A 17 9.96 -26.44 2.39
CA LEU A 17 10.20 -26.31 3.83
C LEU A 17 11.67 -26.54 4.19
N SER A 18 12.38 -27.44 3.49
CA SER A 18 13.79 -27.75 3.74
C SER A 18 14.76 -26.66 3.27
N LEU A 19 14.35 -25.78 2.36
CA LEU A 19 15.17 -24.66 1.91
C LEU A 19 15.49 -23.74 3.10
N LYS A 20 16.75 -23.34 3.23
CA LYS A 20 17.13 -22.31 4.19
C LYS A 20 17.04 -20.93 3.54
N PRO A 21 16.81 -19.85 4.30
CA PRO A 21 16.81 -18.50 3.76
C PRO A 21 18.09 -18.15 2.97
N GLU A 22 19.25 -18.66 3.40
CA GLU A 22 20.56 -18.43 2.77
C GLU A 22 20.67 -19.13 1.41
N ASP A 23 19.95 -20.23 1.20
CA ASP A 23 19.96 -20.99 -0.05
C ASP A 23 19.15 -20.29 -1.16
N LEU A 24 18.29 -19.34 -0.79
CA LEU A 24 17.45 -18.57 -1.72
C LEU A 24 18.27 -17.49 -2.43
N THR A 25 19.27 -17.92 -3.19
CA THR A 25 20.04 -17.07 -4.09
C THR A 25 19.23 -16.74 -5.34
N PHE A 26 19.68 -15.76 -6.12
CA PHE A 26 19.07 -15.45 -7.42
C PHE A 26 18.97 -16.68 -8.32
N SER A 27 20.02 -17.50 -8.39
CA SER A 27 20.03 -18.74 -9.18
C SER A 27 18.97 -19.74 -8.67
N CYS A 28 18.80 -19.86 -7.37
CA CYS A 28 17.73 -20.68 -6.78
C CYS A 28 16.34 -20.17 -7.16
N LEU A 29 16.10 -18.86 -7.05
CA LEU A 29 14.82 -18.23 -7.42
C LEU A 29 14.51 -18.42 -8.92
N VAL A 30 15.52 -18.29 -9.79
CA VAL A 30 15.40 -18.63 -11.22
C VAL A 30 14.99 -20.09 -11.41
N GLY A 31 15.60 -21.01 -10.67
CA GLY A 31 15.26 -22.44 -10.74
C GLY A 31 13.87 -22.78 -10.21
N LEU A 32 13.36 -21.97 -9.26
CA LEU A 32 12.00 -22.15 -8.72
C LEU A 32 10.93 -21.61 -9.68
N PHE A 33 11.12 -20.39 -10.22
CA PHE A 33 10.08 -19.61 -10.89
C PHE A 33 10.41 -19.24 -12.33
N GLY A 34 11.67 -19.31 -12.75
CA GLY A 34 12.08 -18.96 -14.11
C GLY A 34 11.61 -20.01 -15.12
N ASP A 35 11.04 -19.55 -16.23
CA ASP A 35 10.73 -20.42 -17.37
C ASP A 35 11.93 -20.43 -18.32
N THR A 36 12.70 -21.50 -18.26
CA THR A 36 13.83 -21.73 -19.16
C THR A 36 13.38 -22.67 -20.27
N THR A 37 12.69 -22.12 -21.27
CA THR A 37 12.17 -22.90 -22.38
C THR A 37 13.26 -23.31 -23.40
N ASP A 38 14.45 -22.70 -23.37
CA ASP A 38 15.52 -22.93 -24.31
C ASP A 38 16.75 -23.62 -23.70
N SER A 39 17.21 -24.66 -24.42
CA SER A 39 18.42 -25.42 -24.12
C SER A 39 19.71 -24.58 -24.21
N ASP A 40 19.68 -23.43 -24.88
CA ASP A 40 20.83 -22.56 -25.14
C ASP A 40 20.94 -21.38 -24.17
N ASN A 41 20.22 -21.45 -23.10
CA ASN A 41 20.12 -20.38 -22.11
C ASN A 41 21.46 -20.15 -21.40
N ALA A 42 21.76 -18.88 -21.11
CA ALA A 42 22.96 -18.45 -20.37
C ALA A 42 23.10 -19.09 -18.98
N PHE A 43 22.03 -19.64 -18.43
CA PHE A 43 21.98 -20.37 -17.16
C PHE A 43 22.01 -21.88 -17.38
N LYS A 44 23.12 -22.38 -17.91
CA LYS A 44 23.34 -23.84 -18.10
C LYS A 44 23.11 -24.57 -16.78
N GLY A 45 22.14 -25.48 -16.77
CA GLY A 45 21.80 -26.32 -15.61
C GLY A 45 20.49 -25.95 -14.90
N VAL A 46 19.84 -24.83 -15.23
CA VAL A 46 18.51 -24.50 -14.72
C VAL A 46 17.47 -25.22 -15.56
N LYS A 47 16.78 -26.17 -14.95
CA LYS A 47 15.65 -26.86 -15.57
C LYS A 47 14.43 -25.93 -15.63
N LYS A 48 13.42 -26.32 -16.43
CA LYS A 48 12.11 -25.68 -16.49
C LYS A 48 11.61 -25.26 -15.10
N SER A 49 10.92 -24.12 -15.01
CA SER A 49 10.36 -23.62 -13.74
C SER A 49 9.64 -24.74 -13.00
N ARG A 50 9.97 -24.89 -11.74
CA ARG A 50 9.41 -25.95 -10.90
C ARG A 50 8.03 -25.57 -10.37
N PHE A 51 7.83 -24.30 -10.12
CA PHE A 51 6.62 -23.74 -9.51
C PHE A 51 6.11 -22.51 -10.24
N ASN A 52 4.79 -22.32 -10.21
CA ASN A 52 4.17 -21.04 -10.42
C ASN A 52 4.09 -20.30 -9.08
N THR A 53 4.27 -18.99 -9.07
CA THR A 53 4.12 -18.17 -7.84
C THR A 53 2.75 -18.30 -7.20
N TRP A 54 1.72 -18.65 -7.96
CA TRP A 54 0.34 -18.87 -7.52
C TRP A 54 0.04 -20.32 -7.14
N ASP A 55 0.98 -21.27 -7.30
CA ASP A 55 0.75 -22.65 -6.88
C ASP A 55 0.35 -22.69 -5.40
N GLU A 56 -0.73 -23.44 -5.11
CA GLU A 56 -1.32 -23.51 -3.78
C GLU A 56 -0.59 -24.51 -2.91
N MET A 57 -0.28 -24.11 -1.69
CA MET A 57 0.20 -24.98 -0.63
C MET A 57 -0.58 -24.76 0.68
N THR A 58 -0.66 -25.80 1.50
CA THR A 58 -1.28 -25.72 2.81
C THR A 58 -0.25 -25.97 3.90
N LEU A 59 -0.11 -25.00 4.80
CA LEU A 59 0.71 -25.12 6.02
C LEU A 59 -0.18 -25.55 7.19
N MET A 60 0.28 -26.52 7.95
CA MET A 60 -0.42 -26.98 9.16
C MET A 60 0.02 -26.16 10.38
N PRO A 61 -0.75 -26.13 11.47
CA PRO A 61 -0.36 -25.45 12.70
C PRO A 61 1.04 -25.89 13.15
N ASN A 62 1.88 -24.92 13.51
CA ASN A 62 3.27 -25.11 13.92
C ASN A 62 4.22 -25.70 12.85
N GLU A 63 3.74 -25.81 11.63
CA GLU A 63 4.56 -26.21 10.49
C GLU A 63 5.16 -24.98 9.83
N TYR A 64 6.10 -24.40 10.17
CA TYR A 64 6.58 -23.05 9.88
C TYR A 64 6.05 -22.07 10.94
N PHE A 65 6.13 -20.75 10.77
CA PHE A 65 5.62 -19.81 11.78
C PHE A 65 4.13 -19.42 11.57
N VAL A 66 3.28 -20.44 11.31
CA VAL A 66 1.82 -20.27 11.26
C VAL A 66 1.16 -20.91 12.49
N LYS A 67 0.17 -20.23 13.07
CA LYS A 67 -0.54 -20.67 14.28
C LYS A 67 -1.74 -21.58 13.98
N GLU A 68 -2.27 -21.45 12.78
CA GLU A 68 -3.46 -22.21 12.34
C GLU A 68 -3.25 -22.74 10.92
N LYS A 69 -4.12 -23.65 10.49
CA LYS A 69 -4.10 -24.19 9.15
C LYS A 69 -4.23 -23.04 8.14
N THR A 70 -3.18 -22.80 7.36
CA THR A 70 -3.08 -21.67 6.45
C THR A 70 -2.95 -22.15 5.01
N VAL A 71 -3.88 -21.78 4.16
CA VAL A 71 -3.77 -21.95 2.71
C VAL A 71 -3.03 -20.73 2.16
N THR A 72 -1.94 -20.97 1.46
CA THR A 72 -1.05 -19.94 0.91
C THR A 72 -0.58 -20.30 -0.49
N THR A 73 0.26 -19.46 -1.08
CA THR A 73 0.90 -19.73 -2.36
C THR A 73 2.39 -19.90 -2.20
N VAL A 74 3.00 -20.62 -3.16
CA VAL A 74 4.47 -20.82 -3.16
C VAL A 74 5.20 -19.49 -3.19
N GLY A 75 4.70 -18.52 -3.98
CA GLY A 75 5.30 -17.18 -4.02
C GLY A 75 5.29 -16.47 -2.66
N ARG A 76 4.16 -16.53 -1.91
CA ARG A 76 4.06 -15.96 -0.55
C ARG A 76 4.94 -16.70 0.45
N PHE A 77 4.99 -18.01 0.34
CA PHE A 77 5.87 -18.81 1.19
C PHE A 77 7.34 -18.41 1.00
N ILE A 78 7.80 -18.30 -0.24
CA ILE A 78 9.17 -17.86 -0.54
C ILE A 78 9.42 -16.42 -0.10
N PHE A 79 8.44 -15.50 -0.25
CA PHE A 79 8.54 -14.14 0.27
C PHE A 79 8.78 -14.13 1.81
N ASN A 80 8.00 -14.91 2.56
CA ASN A 80 8.17 -15.01 4.01
C ASN A 80 9.54 -15.60 4.38
N LYS A 81 9.98 -16.62 3.65
CA LYS A 81 11.28 -17.26 3.89
C LYS A 81 12.45 -16.33 3.53
N TYR A 82 12.35 -15.65 2.41
CA TYR A 82 13.41 -14.79 1.89
C TYR A 82 13.57 -13.47 2.66
N LEU A 83 12.48 -12.86 3.10
CA LEU A 83 12.50 -11.54 3.74
C LEU A 83 12.18 -11.58 5.23
N ILE A 84 11.26 -12.41 5.70
CA ILE A 84 10.84 -12.39 7.10
C ILE A 84 11.71 -13.32 7.94
N GLU A 85 11.84 -14.59 7.54
CA GLU A 85 12.64 -15.58 8.27
C GLU A 85 14.14 -15.23 8.24
N ARG A 86 14.66 -14.79 7.10
CA ARG A 86 16.08 -14.44 6.93
C ARG A 86 16.58 -13.43 7.95
N PHE A 87 15.76 -12.43 8.29
CA PHE A 87 16.11 -11.35 9.21
C PHE A 87 15.59 -11.58 10.63
N GLY A 88 14.96 -12.72 10.90
CA GLY A 88 14.42 -13.03 12.22
C GLY A 88 13.19 -12.19 12.60
N PHE A 89 12.43 -11.69 11.62
CA PHE A 89 11.30 -10.79 11.84
C PHE A 89 9.96 -11.52 12.07
N GLN A 90 9.96 -12.86 12.11
CA GLN A 90 8.75 -13.67 12.25
C GLN A 90 7.95 -13.38 13.52
N ASP A 91 8.61 -13.05 14.62
CA ASP A 91 7.93 -12.74 15.89
C ASP A 91 7.23 -11.39 15.87
N VAL A 92 7.69 -10.47 15.02
CA VAL A 92 7.14 -9.12 14.86
C VAL A 92 6.09 -9.06 13.75
N LEU A 93 6.42 -9.64 12.60
CA LEU A 93 5.57 -9.56 11.41
C LEU A 93 4.57 -10.72 11.30
N GLY A 94 4.92 -11.89 11.84
CA GLY A 94 4.16 -13.11 11.60
C GLY A 94 4.27 -13.57 10.14
N TYR A 95 3.38 -14.47 9.74
CA TYR A 95 3.30 -14.97 8.37
C TYR A 95 2.44 -14.05 7.50
N GLU A 96 3.04 -13.44 6.48
CA GLU A 96 2.32 -12.58 5.54
C GLU A 96 1.67 -13.40 4.43
N ASN A 97 0.35 -13.47 4.44
CA ASN A 97 -0.45 -14.25 3.47
C ASN A 97 -1.29 -13.39 2.53
N LYS A 98 -0.89 -12.15 2.32
CA LYS A 98 -1.54 -11.22 1.40
C LYS A 98 -0.61 -10.85 0.24
N PRO A 99 -1.14 -10.38 -0.90
CA PRO A 99 -0.32 -9.70 -1.89
C PRO A 99 0.31 -8.45 -1.28
N VAL A 100 1.62 -8.31 -1.37
CA VAL A 100 2.33 -7.16 -0.82
C VAL A 100 2.21 -5.99 -1.79
N THR A 101 1.10 -5.28 -1.69
CA THR A 101 0.88 -4.01 -2.37
C THR A 101 1.68 -2.90 -1.70
N GLN A 102 1.72 -1.69 -2.29
CA GLN A 102 2.39 -0.55 -1.65
C GLN A 102 1.85 -0.26 -0.25
N ASP A 103 0.54 -0.38 -0.04
CA ASP A 103 -0.06 -0.11 1.27
C ASP A 103 0.32 -1.19 2.31
N GLU A 104 0.36 -2.46 1.91
CA GLU A 104 0.83 -3.56 2.77
C GLU A 104 2.33 -3.42 3.07
N HIS A 105 3.09 -2.95 2.09
CA HIS A 105 4.52 -2.67 2.26
C HIS A 105 4.75 -1.57 3.30
N ASP A 106 4.06 -0.44 3.18
CA ASP A 106 4.12 0.66 4.15
C ASP A 106 3.69 0.16 5.56
N ALA A 107 2.74 -0.79 5.65
CA ALA A 107 2.32 -1.39 6.91
C ALA A 107 3.38 -2.33 7.51
N LEU A 108 4.08 -3.12 6.69
CA LEU A 108 5.20 -3.96 7.14
C LEU A 108 6.33 -3.09 7.70
N GLU A 109 6.75 -2.06 6.98
CA GLU A 109 7.79 -1.12 7.44
C GLU A 109 7.38 -0.41 8.73
N SER A 110 6.13 -0.04 8.88
CA SER A 110 5.62 0.58 10.12
C SER A 110 5.71 -0.37 11.32
N ARG A 111 5.42 -1.67 11.13
CA ARG A 111 5.56 -2.69 12.19
C ARG A 111 7.03 -2.92 12.56
N ILE A 112 7.93 -2.96 11.57
CA ILE A 112 9.36 -3.09 11.81
C ILE A 112 9.89 -1.84 12.53
N THR A 113 9.50 -0.64 12.10
CA THR A 113 9.89 0.62 12.74
C THR A 113 9.46 0.65 14.21
N LYS A 114 8.23 0.21 14.51
CA LYS A 114 7.75 0.09 15.90
C LYS A 114 8.62 -0.89 16.70
N ALA A 115 8.98 -2.03 16.12
CA ALA A 115 9.83 -3.02 16.79
C ALA A 115 11.27 -2.50 17.03
N ILE A 116 11.81 -1.65 16.15
CA ILE A 116 13.08 -0.96 16.36
C ILE A 116 12.98 0.01 17.56
N ILE A 117 11.89 0.79 17.62
CA ILE A 117 11.63 1.70 18.75
C ILE A 117 11.52 0.94 20.08
N GLU A 118 10.98 -0.27 20.05
CA GLU A 118 10.84 -1.16 21.21
C GLU A 118 12.09 -2.01 21.49
N ASP A 119 13.20 -1.77 20.81
CA ASP A 119 14.48 -2.50 20.92
C ASP A 119 14.37 -4.02 20.62
N LYS A 120 13.37 -4.44 19.84
CA LYS A 120 13.15 -5.83 19.42
C LYS A 120 13.91 -6.20 18.15
N ILE A 121 14.16 -5.23 17.30
CA ILE A 121 14.89 -5.36 16.02
C ILE A 121 15.98 -4.29 15.99
N SER A 122 17.17 -4.66 15.52
CA SER A 122 18.25 -3.69 15.33
C SER A 122 18.01 -2.84 14.08
N LEU A 123 18.50 -1.60 14.11
CA LEU A 123 18.42 -0.70 12.95
C LEU A 123 19.25 -1.24 11.77
N ASP A 124 20.37 -1.89 12.05
CA ASP A 124 21.24 -2.48 11.02
C ASP A 124 20.53 -3.62 10.28
N SER A 125 19.83 -4.51 11.02
CA SER A 125 19.01 -5.57 10.40
C SER A 125 17.90 -5.00 9.51
N PHE A 126 17.38 -3.83 9.86
CA PHE A 126 16.38 -3.15 9.01
C PHE A 126 16.99 -2.59 7.72
N TYR A 127 18.19 -2.01 7.79
CA TYR A 127 18.90 -1.56 6.60
C TYR A 127 19.23 -2.72 5.66
N GLU A 128 19.75 -3.81 6.20
CA GLU A 128 19.99 -5.02 5.42
C GLU A 128 18.71 -5.58 4.77
N TYR A 129 17.59 -5.58 5.51
CA TYR A 129 16.29 -5.98 4.98
C TYR A 129 15.87 -5.12 3.77
N ILE A 130 16.05 -3.79 3.85
CA ILE A 130 15.72 -2.88 2.75
C ILE A 130 16.58 -3.19 1.52
N ASP A 131 17.90 -3.32 1.68
CA ASP A 131 18.82 -3.61 0.59
C ASP A 131 18.53 -4.95 -0.07
N TYR A 132 18.22 -5.97 0.73
CA TYR A 132 17.83 -7.28 0.25
C TYR A 132 16.51 -7.27 -0.54
N ARG A 133 15.53 -6.56 -0.03
CA ARG A 133 14.23 -6.40 -0.68
C ARG A 133 14.37 -5.72 -2.04
N ASP A 134 15.11 -4.63 -2.10
CA ASP A 134 15.32 -3.88 -3.34
C ASP A 134 16.10 -4.71 -4.36
N THR A 135 17.12 -5.43 -3.91
CA THR A 135 17.89 -6.37 -4.73
C THR A 135 16.99 -7.47 -5.28
N LEU A 136 16.12 -8.08 -4.44
CA LEU A 136 15.16 -9.10 -4.87
C LEU A 136 14.23 -8.56 -5.95
N GLY A 137 13.66 -7.37 -5.75
CA GLY A 137 12.78 -6.73 -6.71
C GLY A 137 13.46 -6.51 -8.08
N MET A 138 14.70 -6.04 -8.07
CA MET A 138 15.49 -5.83 -9.29
C MET A 138 15.81 -7.15 -10.01
N GLN A 139 16.21 -8.17 -9.27
CA GLN A 139 16.57 -9.48 -9.83
C GLN A 139 15.34 -10.22 -10.37
N LEU A 140 14.26 -10.30 -9.60
CA LEU A 140 13.05 -11.01 -10.02
C LEU A 140 12.35 -10.36 -11.21
N ASN A 141 12.48 -9.07 -11.41
CA ASN A 141 11.90 -8.38 -12.56
C ASN A 141 12.44 -8.90 -13.91
N SER A 142 13.64 -9.46 -13.92
CA SER A 142 14.23 -10.06 -15.11
C SER A 142 13.78 -11.51 -15.36
N VAL A 143 13.26 -12.19 -14.33
CA VAL A 143 12.92 -13.63 -14.37
C VAL A 143 11.41 -13.85 -14.37
N ILE A 144 10.68 -13.14 -13.52
CA ILE A 144 9.22 -13.20 -13.41
C ILE A 144 8.66 -11.95 -14.08
N THR A 145 8.94 -11.81 -15.37
CA THR A 145 8.40 -10.69 -16.14
C THR A 145 7.00 -11.03 -16.59
N THR A 146 6.02 -10.36 -16.02
CA THR A 146 4.65 -10.39 -16.50
C THR A 146 4.38 -9.17 -17.37
N SER A 147 3.60 -9.35 -18.42
CA SER A 147 3.21 -8.29 -19.34
C SER A 147 1.77 -8.49 -19.79
N PHE A 148 1.19 -7.43 -20.33
CA PHE A 148 -0.12 -7.54 -20.98
C PHE A 148 -0.02 -8.41 -22.23
N SER A 149 -0.96 -9.36 -22.36
CA SER A 149 -1.14 -10.16 -23.55
C SER A 149 -2.11 -9.46 -24.54
N PRO A 150 -2.20 -9.91 -25.79
CA PRO A 150 -3.26 -9.47 -26.69
C PRO A 150 -4.67 -9.66 -26.11
N LYS A 151 -4.88 -10.68 -25.28
CA LYS A 151 -6.16 -10.93 -24.60
C LYS A 151 -6.49 -9.85 -23.57
N THR A 152 -5.49 -9.40 -22.80
CA THR A 152 -5.66 -8.32 -21.80
C THR A 152 -5.95 -6.96 -22.44
N VAL A 153 -5.47 -6.72 -23.66
CA VAL A 153 -5.64 -5.46 -24.39
C VAL A 153 -6.73 -5.52 -25.46
N SER A 154 -7.60 -6.51 -25.41
CA SER A 154 -8.76 -6.64 -26.28
C SER A 154 -10.04 -6.90 -25.47
N LEU A 155 -11.17 -6.48 -26.00
CA LEU A 155 -12.47 -6.80 -25.42
C LEU A 155 -13.05 -8.04 -26.10
N PRO A 156 -13.29 -9.14 -25.36
CA PRO A 156 -13.93 -10.33 -25.91
C PRO A 156 -15.27 -10.00 -26.58
N PRO A 157 -15.58 -10.57 -27.76
CA PRO A 157 -16.79 -10.25 -28.50
C PRO A 157 -18.09 -10.47 -27.72
N ASP A 158 -18.14 -11.52 -26.89
CA ASP A 158 -19.33 -11.85 -26.07
C ASP A 158 -19.55 -10.79 -24.99
N ILE A 159 -18.49 -10.29 -24.36
CA ILE A 159 -18.61 -9.21 -23.36
C ILE A 159 -19.02 -7.91 -24.03
N ARG A 160 -18.50 -7.63 -25.23
CA ARG A 160 -18.88 -6.47 -26.04
C ARG A 160 -20.39 -6.52 -26.34
N LYS A 161 -20.88 -7.67 -26.87
CA LYS A 161 -22.30 -7.86 -27.16
C LYS A 161 -23.17 -7.68 -25.92
N LYS A 162 -22.80 -8.30 -24.81
CA LYS A 162 -23.49 -8.16 -23.53
C LYS A 162 -23.53 -6.71 -23.03
N ARG A 163 -22.41 -5.98 -23.16
CA ARG A 163 -22.36 -4.56 -22.83
C ARG A 163 -23.40 -3.77 -23.61
N ASP A 164 -23.42 -3.97 -24.91
CA ASP A 164 -24.31 -3.22 -25.81
C ASP A 164 -25.78 -3.56 -25.55
N GLU A 165 -26.11 -4.83 -25.24
CA GLU A 165 -27.44 -5.26 -24.83
C GLU A 165 -27.87 -4.61 -23.49
N LEU A 166 -26.99 -4.56 -22.50
CA LEU A 166 -27.26 -3.91 -21.21
C LEU A 166 -27.48 -2.41 -21.37
N PHE A 167 -26.73 -1.75 -22.24
CA PHE A 167 -26.90 -0.33 -22.55
C PHE A 167 -28.24 -0.07 -23.26
N ALA A 168 -28.64 -0.91 -24.22
CA ALA A 168 -29.92 -0.79 -24.90
C ALA A 168 -31.10 -0.98 -23.93
N LYS A 169 -31.02 -1.99 -23.06
CA LYS A 169 -32.05 -2.31 -22.07
C LYS A 169 -32.25 -1.18 -21.05
N ASN A 170 -31.20 -0.50 -20.66
CA ASN A 170 -31.22 0.53 -19.60
C ASN A 170 -31.04 1.95 -20.15
N LYS A 171 -31.36 2.16 -21.43
CA LYS A 171 -31.08 3.42 -22.14
C LYS A 171 -31.59 4.66 -21.40
N GLU A 172 -32.89 4.64 -21.01
CA GLU A 172 -33.53 5.79 -20.35
C GLU A 172 -32.89 6.16 -19.01
N ALA A 173 -32.53 5.15 -18.21
CA ALA A 173 -31.85 5.38 -16.92
C ALA A 173 -30.45 5.95 -17.11
N LEU A 174 -29.71 5.42 -18.09
CA LEU A 174 -28.36 5.92 -18.41
C LEU A 174 -28.40 7.33 -18.99
N ASP A 175 -29.42 7.67 -19.80
CA ASP A 175 -29.62 9.01 -20.36
C ASP A 175 -29.95 10.05 -19.27
N LYS A 176 -30.59 9.61 -18.17
CA LYS A 176 -30.88 10.44 -16.99
C LYS A 176 -29.70 10.51 -15.98
N GLY A 177 -28.58 9.89 -16.28
CA GLY A 177 -27.42 9.88 -15.38
C GLY A 177 -27.58 8.98 -14.15
N ASP A 178 -28.42 7.94 -14.20
CA ASP A 178 -28.63 7.02 -13.06
C ASP A 178 -27.35 6.23 -12.74
N ILE A 179 -26.71 6.64 -11.67
CA ILE A 179 -25.45 6.06 -11.18
C ILE A 179 -25.66 4.62 -10.70
N ILE A 180 -26.80 4.32 -10.06
CA ILE A 180 -27.07 3.00 -9.48
C ILE A 180 -27.16 1.96 -10.59
N VAL A 181 -27.89 2.28 -11.65
CA VAL A 181 -27.98 1.42 -12.83
C VAL A 181 -26.63 1.25 -13.50
N SER A 182 -25.89 2.35 -13.68
CA SER A 182 -24.52 2.31 -14.26
C SER A 182 -23.60 1.41 -13.46
N GLN A 183 -23.60 1.51 -12.13
CA GLN A 183 -22.77 0.67 -11.26
C GLN A 183 -23.18 -0.81 -11.27
N LYS A 184 -24.47 -1.14 -11.42
CA LYS A 184 -24.91 -2.53 -11.57
C LYS A 184 -24.34 -3.13 -12.86
N ILE A 185 -24.47 -2.41 -13.97
CA ILE A 185 -23.90 -2.80 -15.26
C ILE A 185 -22.39 -2.96 -15.15
N GLU A 186 -21.70 -2.01 -14.51
CA GLU A 186 -20.26 -2.06 -14.31
C GLU A 186 -19.82 -3.32 -13.54
N LYS A 187 -20.49 -3.62 -12.41
CA LYS A 187 -20.17 -4.81 -11.61
C LYS A 187 -20.35 -6.10 -12.40
N GLU A 188 -21.40 -6.19 -13.18
CA GLU A 188 -21.68 -7.38 -14.00
C GLU A 188 -20.61 -7.55 -15.07
N LEU A 189 -20.34 -6.52 -15.88
CA LEU A 189 -19.35 -6.58 -16.95
C LEU A 189 -17.93 -6.81 -16.42
N VAL A 190 -17.55 -6.20 -15.29
CA VAL A 190 -16.26 -6.41 -14.65
C VAL A 190 -16.13 -7.85 -14.14
N SER A 191 -17.19 -8.42 -13.57
CA SER A 191 -17.18 -9.82 -13.12
C SER A 191 -16.95 -10.78 -14.30
N ASP A 192 -17.64 -10.56 -15.40
CA ASP A 192 -17.52 -11.42 -16.58
C ASP A 192 -16.16 -11.25 -17.28
N ALA A 193 -15.67 -10.01 -17.37
CA ALA A 193 -14.32 -9.76 -17.92
C ALA A 193 -13.24 -10.42 -17.08
N LYS A 194 -13.35 -10.40 -15.76
CA LYS A 194 -12.38 -11.10 -14.88
C LYS A 194 -12.43 -12.61 -15.07
N LYS A 195 -13.62 -13.20 -15.26
CA LYS A 195 -13.75 -14.63 -15.52
C LYS A 195 -13.15 -15.01 -16.86
N GLU A 196 -13.42 -14.23 -17.89
CA GLU A 196 -12.91 -14.47 -19.24
C GLU A 196 -11.39 -14.30 -19.33
N LEU A 197 -10.85 -13.30 -18.64
CA LEU A 197 -9.40 -13.08 -18.58
C LEU A 197 -8.67 -14.13 -17.72
N GLY A 198 -9.34 -14.67 -16.69
CA GLY A 198 -8.89 -15.79 -15.85
C GLY A 198 -7.37 -15.92 -15.68
N ASP A 199 -6.78 -16.84 -16.44
CA ASP A 199 -5.35 -17.19 -16.38
C ASP A 199 -4.46 -16.34 -17.30
N ASP A 200 -4.94 -15.19 -17.76
CA ASP A 200 -4.12 -14.29 -18.59
C ASP A 200 -2.98 -13.69 -17.76
N PRO A 201 -1.74 -13.64 -18.26
CA PRO A 201 -0.59 -13.07 -17.55
C PRO A 201 -0.80 -11.63 -17.09
N GLY A 202 -1.58 -10.83 -17.83
CA GLY A 202 -1.92 -9.47 -17.43
C GLY A 202 -2.76 -9.39 -16.16
N MET A 203 -3.50 -10.46 -15.84
CA MET A 203 -4.25 -10.54 -14.57
C MET A 203 -3.33 -10.67 -13.35
N ASP A 204 -2.15 -11.27 -13.50
CA ASP A 204 -1.16 -11.34 -12.42
C ASP A 204 -0.71 -9.96 -11.97
N LEU A 205 -0.58 -9.00 -12.90
CA LEU A 205 -0.25 -7.60 -12.58
C LEU A 205 -1.34 -6.92 -11.74
N TYR A 206 -2.62 -7.16 -12.07
CA TYR A 206 -3.75 -6.61 -11.32
C TYR A 206 -3.95 -7.32 -9.98
N ASN A 207 -3.86 -8.65 -9.95
CA ASN A 207 -4.15 -9.46 -8.76
C ASN A 207 -3.03 -9.35 -7.71
N SER A 208 -1.78 -9.19 -8.13
CA SER A 208 -0.65 -8.96 -7.24
C SER A 208 -0.58 -7.51 -6.74
N GLY A 209 -1.26 -6.58 -7.41
CA GLY A 209 -1.12 -5.15 -7.15
C GLY A 209 0.20 -4.54 -7.64
N ALA A 210 0.99 -5.28 -8.41
CA ALA A 210 2.30 -4.82 -8.90
C ALA A 210 2.18 -3.67 -9.90
N ARG A 211 1.19 -3.73 -10.81
CA ARG A 211 0.98 -2.71 -11.84
C ARG A 211 -0.48 -2.57 -12.21
N GLY A 212 -0.92 -1.30 -12.33
CA GLY A 212 -2.27 -0.95 -12.76
C GLY A 212 -3.35 -1.34 -11.75
N ASN A 213 -4.58 -1.17 -12.16
CA ASN A 213 -5.75 -1.67 -11.47
C ASN A 213 -6.84 -2.03 -12.51
N PHE A 214 -7.76 -2.87 -12.12
CA PHE A 214 -8.82 -3.31 -13.04
C PHE A 214 -9.78 -2.18 -13.45
N GLY A 215 -9.82 -1.08 -12.71
CA GLY A 215 -10.55 0.14 -13.09
C GLY A 215 -9.98 0.79 -14.36
N ASN A 216 -8.66 0.70 -14.57
CA ASN A 216 -8.04 1.15 -15.80
C ASN A 216 -8.45 0.27 -16.98
N TYR A 217 -8.44 -1.06 -16.82
CA TYR A 217 -8.97 -2.00 -17.82
C TYR A 217 -10.42 -1.67 -18.17
N LYS A 218 -11.26 -1.45 -17.17
CA LYS A 218 -12.66 -1.06 -17.35
C LYS A 218 -12.80 0.18 -18.24
N ASN A 219 -12.09 1.26 -17.90
CA ASN A 219 -12.16 2.51 -18.65
C ASN A 219 -11.64 2.37 -20.08
N MET A 220 -10.61 1.55 -20.27
CA MET A 220 -10.02 1.31 -21.59
C MET A 220 -10.89 0.42 -22.45
N MET A 221 -11.41 -0.69 -21.92
CA MET A 221 -12.01 -1.77 -22.68
C MET A 221 -13.55 -1.80 -22.61
N LEU A 222 -14.13 -1.57 -21.42
CA LEU A 222 -15.57 -1.70 -21.22
C LEU A 222 -16.29 -0.39 -21.52
N TYR A 223 -16.20 0.58 -20.64
CA TYR A 223 -16.71 1.93 -20.79
C TYR A 223 -16.24 2.82 -19.64
N LYS A 224 -16.25 4.14 -19.84
CA LYS A 224 -15.78 5.10 -18.85
C LYS A 224 -16.66 5.15 -17.60
N GLY A 225 -18.00 5.14 -17.78
CA GLY A 225 -18.97 5.16 -16.68
C GLY A 225 -19.34 6.55 -16.19
N ALA A 226 -19.86 6.60 -14.96
CA ALA A 226 -20.38 7.84 -14.39
C ALA A 226 -19.29 8.90 -14.15
N THR A 227 -19.57 10.11 -14.55
CA THR A 227 -18.73 11.29 -14.38
C THR A 227 -19.57 12.44 -13.87
N MET A 228 -19.10 13.13 -12.83
CA MET A 228 -19.80 14.34 -12.36
C MET A 228 -19.42 15.53 -13.24
N ASN A 229 -20.41 16.23 -13.73
CA ASN A 229 -20.21 17.54 -14.36
C ASN A 229 -20.03 18.60 -13.26
N ASN A 230 -18.84 19.14 -13.12
CA ASN A 230 -18.53 20.11 -12.06
C ASN A 230 -19.23 21.47 -12.22
N ILE A 231 -19.83 21.72 -13.40
CA ILE A 231 -20.55 22.98 -13.68
C ILE A 231 -21.99 22.85 -13.23
N THR A 232 -22.66 21.74 -13.60
CA THR A 232 -24.07 21.51 -13.28
C THR A 232 -24.28 20.75 -11.96
N GLY A 233 -23.27 20.04 -11.47
CA GLY A 233 -23.37 19.14 -10.31
C GLY A 233 -24.07 17.82 -10.61
N GLU A 234 -24.50 17.61 -11.85
CA GLU A 234 -25.20 16.41 -12.29
C GLU A 234 -24.24 15.31 -12.75
N TYR A 235 -24.69 14.08 -12.74
CA TYR A 235 -23.93 12.95 -13.25
C TYR A 235 -24.30 12.63 -14.69
N GLU A 236 -23.27 12.43 -15.50
CA GLU A 236 -23.37 11.99 -16.88
C GLU A 236 -22.73 10.60 -17.01
N ILE A 237 -23.33 9.72 -17.81
CA ILE A 237 -22.80 8.37 -18.03
C ILE A 237 -22.16 8.28 -19.40
N ILE A 238 -20.82 8.24 -19.40
CA ILE A 238 -20.02 8.05 -20.61
C ILE A 238 -20.04 6.57 -20.97
N ARG A 239 -20.70 6.22 -22.07
CA ARG A 239 -20.84 4.82 -22.53
C ARG A 239 -19.71 4.39 -23.43
N SER A 240 -18.95 5.31 -23.94
CA SER A 240 -17.78 5.03 -24.75
C SER A 240 -16.64 4.45 -23.93
N SER A 241 -15.85 3.57 -24.53
CA SER A 241 -14.55 3.14 -24.04
C SER A 241 -13.44 3.87 -24.81
N PHE A 242 -12.24 3.92 -24.22
CA PHE A 242 -11.11 4.52 -24.93
C PHE A 242 -10.69 3.66 -26.14
N MET A 243 -10.89 2.34 -26.09
CA MET A 243 -10.57 1.43 -27.18
C MET A 243 -11.51 1.61 -28.38
N ASP A 244 -12.81 1.77 -28.12
CA ASP A 244 -13.81 1.97 -29.19
C ASP A 244 -13.79 3.40 -29.75
N GLY A 245 -13.10 4.30 -29.06
CA GLY A 245 -13.11 5.74 -29.32
C GLY A 245 -14.29 6.45 -28.63
N ILE A 246 -14.12 7.74 -28.37
CA ILE A 246 -15.13 8.52 -27.66
C ILE A 246 -16.17 9.06 -28.65
N SER A 247 -17.45 8.80 -28.37
CA SER A 247 -18.54 9.32 -29.18
C SER A 247 -18.64 10.85 -29.09
N LYS A 248 -19.14 11.51 -30.15
CA LYS A 248 -19.33 12.97 -30.14
C LYS A 248 -20.24 13.44 -29.01
N GLN A 249 -21.18 12.60 -28.58
CA GLN A 249 -22.10 12.90 -27.48
C GLN A 249 -21.43 12.88 -26.12
N ASP A 250 -20.40 12.03 -25.95
CA ASP A 250 -19.66 11.86 -24.71
C ASP A 250 -18.51 12.86 -24.51
N ILE A 251 -18.11 13.60 -25.59
CA ILE A 251 -16.98 14.54 -25.53
C ILE A 251 -17.15 15.62 -24.46
N PRO A 252 -18.31 16.29 -24.28
CA PRO A 252 -18.47 17.33 -23.25
C PRO A 252 -18.28 16.77 -21.84
N ALA A 253 -18.90 15.64 -21.50
CA ALA A 253 -18.76 14.98 -20.23
C ALA A 253 -17.32 14.52 -19.96
N LEU A 254 -16.67 13.95 -20.98
CA LEU A 254 -15.27 13.56 -20.89
C LEU A 254 -14.35 14.78 -20.69
N GLY A 255 -14.58 15.88 -21.40
CA GLY A 255 -13.83 17.13 -21.27
C GLY A 255 -13.88 17.65 -19.83
N THR A 256 -15.05 17.69 -19.22
CA THR A 256 -15.24 18.08 -17.81
C THR A 256 -14.49 17.13 -16.87
N SER A 257 -14.57 15.84 -17.12
CA SER A 257 -13.84 14.83 -16.33
C SER A 257 -12.32 14.96 -16.44
N VAL A 258 -11.81 15.24 -17.63
CA VAL A 258 -10.37 15.43 -17.86
C VAL A 258 -9.87 16.67 -17.14
N VAL A 259 -10.58 17.80 -17.25
CA VAL A 259 -10.21 19.05 -16.56
C VAL A 259 -10.22 18.85 -15.04
N SER A 260 -11.26 18.25 -14.49
CA SER A 260 -11.35 18.00 -13.05
C SER A 260 -10.28 17.01 -12.54
N GLY A 261 -9.83 16.09 -13.37
CA GLY A 261 -8.72 15.19 -13.06
C GLY A 261 -7.34 15.82 -13.25
N ALA A 262 -7.18 16.73 -14.21
CA ALA A 262 -5.90 17.38 -14.50
C ALA A 262 -5.56 18.49 -13.49
N TYR A 263 -6.55 19.27 -13.05
CA TYR A 263 -6.35 20.39 -12.12
C TYR A 263 -5.67 19.98 -10.81
N PRO A 264 -6.13 18.97 -10.06
CA PRO A 264 -5.43 18.52 -8.85
C PRO A 264 -4.01 18.02 -9.13
N LYS A 265 -3.78 17.38 -10.28
CA LYS A 265 -2.45 16.89 -10.66
C LYS A 265 -1.48 18.02 -10.97
N ALA A 266 -1.91 19.03 -11.69
CA ALA A 266 -1.07 20.16 -12.08
C ALA A 266 -0.90 21.16 -10.93
N VAL A 267 -2.01 21.75 -10.47
CA VAL A 267 -2.00 22.83 -9.47
C VAL A 267 -1.75 22.29 -8.07
N GLY A 268 -2.42 21.22 -7.67
CA GLY A 268 -2.24 20.60 -6.35
C GLY A 268 -0.81 20.15 -6.12
N THR A 269 -0.18 19.51 -7.10
CA THR A 269 1.22 19.10 -7.04
C THR A 269 2.17 20.29 -6.93
N ALA A 270 1.95 21.35 -7.72
CA ALA A 270 2.78 22.54 -7.68
C ALA A 270 2.69 23.27 -6.33
N VAL A 271 1.48 23.50 -5.81
CA VAL A 271 1.25 24.16 -4.51
C VAL A 271 1.88 23.36 -3.38
N SER A 272 1.69 22.04 -3.36
CA SER A 272 2.24 21.18 -2.33
C SER A 272 3.76 21.04 -2.43
N GLY A 273 4.31 20.98 -3.64
CA GLY A 273 5.76 21.01 -3.86
C GLY A 273 6.39 22.31 -3.37
N TYR A 274 5.73 23.44 -3.58
CA TYR A 274 6.18 24.74 -3.08
C TYR A 274 6.11 24.79 -1.54
N LEU A 275 5.02 24.33 -0.92
CA LEU A 275 4.91 24.22 0.54
C LEU A 275 6.03 23.35 1.13
N THR A 276 6.30 22.19 0.51
CA THR A 276 7.38 21.30 0.94
C THR A 276 8.74 22.02 0.90
N LYS A 277 9.00 22.80 -0.16
CA LYS A 277 10.22 23.60 -0.28
C LYS A 277 10.32 24.68 0.80
N GLN A 278 9.21 25.36 1.11
CA GLN A 278 9.17 26.37 2.18
C GLN A 278 9.42 25.73 3.56
N LEU A 279 8.78 24.60 3.86
CA LEU A 279 9.00 23.87 5.12
C LEU A 279 10.44 23.38 5.24
N LEU A 280 11.02 22.84 4.17
CA LEU A 280 12.43 22.44 4.16
C LEU A 280 13.34 23.62 4.45
N ALA A 281 13.15 24.74 3.78
CA ALA A 281 13.98 25.95 3.96
C ALA A 281 13.85 26.50 5.40
N ALA A 282 12.65 26.47 5.98
CA ALA A 282 12.42 26.97 7.34
C ALA A 282 12.98 26.03 8.42
N MET A 283 12.92 24.73 8.22
CA MET A 283 13.15 23.74 9.28
C MET A 283 14.46 22.96 9.15
N GLN A 284 15.20 23.10 8.04
CA GLN A 284 16.43 22.31 7.78
C GLN A 284 17.52 22.48 8.85
N ALA A 285 17.54 23.60 9.55
CA ALA A 285 18.50 23.87 10.61
C ALA A 285 18.08 23.31 11.99
N GLU A 286 16.85 22.80 12.09
CA GLU A 286 16.35 22.25 13.35
C GLU A 286 16.93 20.86 13.59
N VAL A 287 17.83 20.78 14.56
CA VAL A 287 18.50 19.55 14.96
C VAL A 287 18.31 19.29 16.44
N LEU A 288 18.49 18.04 16.83
CA LEU A 288 18.52 17.65 18.24
C LEU A 288 19.86 17.96 18.86
N ASP A 289 19.82 18.35 20.12
CA ASP A 289 20.97 18.41 21.01
C ASP A 289 21.37 16.99 21.47
N GLU A 290 22.39 16.88 22.31
CA GLU A 290 22.85 15.58 22.83
C GLU A 290 21.75 14.89 23.67
N GLN A 291 21.78 13.55 23.68
CA GLN A 291 20.88 12.75 24.51
C GLN A 291 21.09 13.11 26.00
N GLY A 292 19.99 13.26 26.74
CA GLY A 292 20.00 13.69 28.13
C GLY A 292 20.03 15.22 28.34
N SER A 293 20.12 16.01 27.27
CA SER A 293 20.11 17.49 27.38
C SER A 293 18.76 18.05 27.85
N ASP A 294 18.83 19.11 28.65
CA ASP A 294 17.66 19.90 29.10
C ASP A 294 17.96 21.40 28.97
N CYS A 295 17.10 22.13 28.30
CA CYS A 295 17.21 23.58 28.17
C CYS A 295 16.72 24.33 29.43
N GLY A 296 16.24 23.63 30.45
CA GLY A 296 15.78 24.22 31.73
C GLY A 296 14.45 24.97 31.66
N THR A 297 13.74 25.01 30.53
CA THR A 297 12.45 25.67 30.46
C THR A 297 11.42 25.02 31.41
N LYS A 298 10.66 25.84 32.12
CA LYS A 298 9.55 25.38 32.96
C LYS A 298 8.21 25.39 32.24
N LYS A 299 8.17 25.87 31.00
CA LYS A 299 6.94 25.94 30.20
C LYS A 299 6.54 24.54 29.71
N THR A 300 5.27 24.23 29.86
CA THR A 300 4.65 22.96 29.44
C THR A 300 3.33 23.24 28.76
N ILE A 301 2.80 22.27 28.04
CA ILE A 301 1.43 22.26 27.51
C ILE A 301 0.61 21.32 28.37
N ALA A 302 -0.50 21.84 28.92
CA ALA A 302 -1.50 21.01 29.61
C ALA A 302 -2.33 20.28 28.55
N TYR A 303 -2.40 18.95 28.64
CA TYR A 303 -3.14 18.11 27.69
C TYR A 303 -3.89 17.00 28.43
N ILE A 304 -5.13 16.73 28.01
CA ILE A 304 -5.92 15.61 28.53
C ILE A 304 -5.66 14.39 27.63
N MET A 305 -5.02 13.38 28.19
CA MET A 305 -4.68 12.15 27.46
C MET A 305 -5.93 11.34 27.14
N THR A 306 -6.17 11.04 25.88
CA THR A 306 -7.24 10.12 25.47
C THR A 306 -6.66 8.76 25.01
N PRO A 307 -7.46 7.67 24.98
CA PRO A 307 -6.99 6.38 24.51
C PRO A 307 -6.48 6.37 23.06
N LYS A 308 -6.93 7.34 22.24
CA LYS A 308 -6.50 7.46 20.84
C LYS A 308 -5.11 8.07 20.69
N ASP A 309 -4.69 8.85 21.68
CA ASP A 309 -3.46 9.64 21.62
C ASP A 309 -2.24 8.88 22.15
N LEU A 310 -2.41 7.65 22.65
CA LEU A 310 -1.32 6.91 23.30
C LEU A 310 -0.08 6.81 22.41
N HIS A 311 -0.25 6.47 21.13
CA HIS A 311 0.88 6.35 20.19
C HIS A 311 1.54 7.69 19.86
N ASP A 312 0.80 8.80 19.91
CA ASP A 312 1.32 10.12 19.56
C ASP A 312 2.21 10.70 20.66
N PHE A 313 2.06 10.21 21.89
CA PHE A 313 2.80 10.67 23.06
C PHE A 313 3.81 9.67 23.61
N GLU A 314 3.93 8.49 23.02
CA GLU A 314 4.99 7.55 23.38
C GLU A 314 6.38 8.22 23.31
N TYR A 315 7.20 7.94 24.31
CA TYR A 315 8.56 8.47 24.48
C TYR A 315 8.67 10.01 24.62
N ARG A 316 7.57 10.71 24.90
CA ARG A 316 7.58 12.13 25.25
C ARG A 316 7.78 12.31 26.76
N TYR A 317 8.34 13.45 27.15
CA TYR A 317 8.52 13.78 28.55
C TYR A 317 7.37 14.63 29.09
N ILE A 318 6.89 14.23 30.25
CA ILE A 318 5.92 15.00 31.05
C ILE A 318 6.55 15.43 32.38
N VAL A 319 5.98 16.45 33.01
CA VAL A 319 6.41 16.92 34.33
C VAL A 319 5.43 16.39 35.37
N VAL A 320 5.91 15.59 36.32
CA VAL A 320 5.12 15.05 37.43
C VAL A 320 5.87 15.39 38.72
N ASN A 321 5.27 16.17 39.59
CA ASN A 321 5.86 16.59 40.86
C ASN A 321 7.26 17.21 40.69
N GLY A 322 7.45 18.00 39.62
CA GLY A 322 8.71 18.67 39.33
C GLY A 322 9.81 17.76 38.71
N LYS A 323 9.51 16.48 38.46
CA LYS A 323 10.44 15.54 37.81
C LYS A 323 9.97 15.23 36.40
N TYR A 324 10.91 14.92 35.50
CA TYR A 324 10.60 14.48 34.16
C TYR A 324 10.34 12.97 34.14
N VAL A 325 9.24 12.58 33.52
CA VAL A 325 8.85 11.18 33.34
C VAL A 325 8.69 10.94 31.82
N CYS A 326 9.45 10.00 31.28
CA CYS A 326 9.30 9.57 29.90
C CYS A 326 8.09 8.62 29.79
N LEU A 327 7.17 8.93 28.88
CA LEU A 327 5.97 8.12 28.64
C LEU A 327 6.32 6.88 27.81
N THR A 328 6.84 5.84 28.46
CA THR A 328 7.07 4.54 27.78
C THR A 328 5.74 3.81 27.56
N PRO A 329 5.68 2.86 26.61
CA PRO A 329 4.47 2.06 26.35
C PRO A 329 3.87 1.42 27.61
N ASP A 330 4.72 1.02 28.58
CA ASP A 330 4.30 0.33 29.80
C ASP A 330 3.54 1.25 30.76
N ILE A 331 3.87 2.55 30.80
CA ILE A 331 3.32 3.47 31.79
C ILE A 331 2.33 4.48 31.21
N ILE A 332 2.36 4.72 29.89
CA ILE A 332 1.55 5.76 29.25
C ILE A 332 0.04 5.54 29.50
N GLY A 333 -0.41 4.28 29.54
CA GLY A 333 -1.79 3.92 29.83
C GLY A 333 -2.29 4.44 31.18
N ASN A 334 -1.42 4.65 32.18
CA ASN A 334 -1.76 5.15 33.49
C ASN A 334 -2.18 6.64 33.49
N TYR A 335 -1.94 7.32 32.38
CA TYR A 335 -2.23 8.75 32.23
C TYR A 335 -3.49 9.03 31.42
N VAL A 336 -4.17 8.01 30.91
CA VAL A 336 -5.44 8.16 30.20
C VAL A 336 -6.49 8.81 31.10
N GLY A 337 -7.18 9.82 30.59
CA GLY A 337 -8.17 10.61 31.33
C GLY A 337 -7.57 11.67 32.29
N LYS A 338 -6.23 11.74 32.41
CA LYS A 338 -5.57 12.72 33.29
C LYS A 338 -5.03 13.90 32.50
N VAL A 339 -4.95 15.05 33.14
CA VAL A 339 -4.23 16.21 32.61
C VAL A 339 -2.73 15.99 32.81
N ILE A 340 -1.99 15.92 31.73
CA ILE A 340 -0.53 15.85 31.75
C ILE A 340 0.09 17.21 31.45
N GLN A 341 1.29 17.46 31.98
CA GLN A 341 2.10 18.65 31.70
C GLN A 341 3.23 18.23 30.74
N LEU A 342 3.00 18.41 29.44
CA LEU A 342 3.88 17.93 28.38
C LEU A 342 5.02 18.91 28.10
N ARG A 343 6.26 18.44 28.07
CA ARG A 343 7.40 19.17 27.50
C ARG A 343 7.33 19.15 25.98
N THR A 344 7.64 20.26 25.34
CA THR A 344 7.49 20.42 23.89
C THR A 344 8.62 21.23 23.27
N PRO A 345 9.04 20.90 22.01
CA PRO A 345 9.96 21.73 21.25
C PRO A 345 9.54 23.19 21.11
N MET A 346 8.23 23.48 21.10
CA MET A 346 7.70 24.85 20.99
C MET A 346 8.20 25.81 22.08
N TYR A 347 8.54 25.29 23.25
CA TYR A 347 9.05 26.08 24.37
C TYR A 347 10.50 25.79 24.70
N CYS A 348 11.20 25.11 23.82
CA CYS A 348 12.63 24.87 24.00
C CYS A 348 13.42 26.17 23.85
N THR A 349 14.29 26.45 24.78
CA THR A 349 15.13 27.67 24.81
C THR A 349 16.59 27.36 24.43
N GLY A 350 16.92 26.11 24.11
CA GLY A 350 18.23 25.70 23.66
C GLY A 350 18.56 26.20 22.25
N LYS A 351 19.84 26.25 21.90
CA LYS A 351 20.29 26.51 20.53
C LYS A 351 19.80 25.44 19.57
N HIS A 352 19.80 24.21 20.04
CA HIS A 352 19.20 23.03 19.40
C HIS A 352 18.08 22.50 20.28
N ILE A 353 17.22 21.66 19.73
CA ILE A 353 16.10 21.14 20.52
C ILE A 353 16.60 20.08 21.48
N CYS A 354 16.51 20.37 22.79
CA CYS A 354 16.99 19.47 23.83
C CYS A 354 16.17 18.17 23.91
N ASN A 355 16.79 17.11 24.43
CA ASN A 355 16.18 15.78 24.57
C ASN A 355 14.87 15.81 25.35
N ILE A 356 14.83 16.51 26.49
CA ILE A 356 13.63 16.58 27.34
C ILE A 356 12.44 17.23 26.58
N CYS A 357 12.69 18.21 25.71
CA CYS A 357 11.63 18.83 24.90
C CYS A 357 11.25 17.99 23.70
N ALA A 358 12.21 17.31 23.06
CA ALA A 358 11.98 16.47 21.89
C ALA A 358 11.36 15.10 22.22
N GLY A 359 11.74 14.51 23.38
CA GLY A 359 11.44 13.12 23.72
C GLY A 359 12.53 12.16 23.24
N GLU A 360 12.38 10.87 23.53
CA GLU A 360 13.39 9.82 23.22
C GLU A 360 13.24 9.20 21.83
N LEU A 361 12.09 9.34 21.17
CA LEU A 361 11.78 8.63 19.93
C LEU A 361 12.85 8.79 18.85
N ASN A 362 13.26 10.02 18.61
CA ASN A 362 14.24 10.32 17.56
C ASN A 362 15.65 9.79 17.89
N TYR A 363 16.01 9.74 19.17
CA TYR A 363 17.29 9.16 19.61
C TYR A 363 17.30 7.64 19.41
N ARG A 364 16.18 6.96 19.68
CA ARG A 364 16.02 5.51 19.41
C ARG A 364 16.13 5.19 17.93
N LEU A 365 15.72 6.10 17.06
CA LEU A 365 15.83 5.97 15.61
C LEU A 365 17.14 6.54 15.05
N ASN A 366 18.07 6.96 15.90
CA ASN A 366 19.31 7.64 15.50
C ASN A 366 19.08 8.80 14.52
N ASN A 367 17.96 9.50 14.66
CA ASN A 367 17.57 10.61 13.80
C ASN A 367 17.85 11.96 14.49
N LYS A 368 18.99 12.56 14.20
CA LYS A 368 19.38 13.86 14.74
C LYS A 368 18.73 15.05 14.03
N TYR A 369 18.35 14.89 12.76
CA TYR A 369 17.88 15.97 11.89
C TYR A 369 16.36 16.01 11.83
N ILE A 370 15.71 16.37 12.95
CA ILE A 370 14.24 16.36 13.08
C ILE A 370 13.54 17.32 12.14
N GLY A 371 14.20 18.41 11.76
CA GLY A 371 13.64 19.38 10.81
C GLY A 371 13.34 18.79 9.43
N LEU A 372 14.08 17.76 9.03
CA LEU A 372 13.81 17.01 7.79
C LEU A 372 12.54 16.17 7.84
N GLY A 373 11.99 15.92 9.02
CA GLY A 373 10.70 15.25 9.18
C GLY A 373 9.51 16.07 8.66
N CYS A 374 9.58 17.40 8.72
CA CYS A 374 8.50 18.28 8.29
C CYS A 374 8.16 18.13 6.78
N PRO A 375 9.14 18.14 5.85
CA PRO A 375 8.88 17.86 4.44
C PRO A 375 8.31 16.46 4.19
N ILE A 376 8.74 15.46 4.96
CA ILE A 376 8.22 14.09 4.85
C ILE A 376 6.73 14.05 5.21
N ILE A 377 6.32 14.72 6.29
CA ILE A 377 4.92 14.84 6.71
C ILE A 377 4.10 15.56 5.61
N SER A 378 4.62 16.68 5.08
CA SER A 378 3.99 17.39 3.98
C SER A 378 3.83 16.50 2.73
N GLY A 379 4.85 15.72 2.38
CA GLY A 379 4.81 14.75 1.29
C GLY A 379 3.78 13.63 1.50
N LYS A 380 3.65 13.12 2.73
CA LYS A 380 2.60 12.14 3.08
C LYS A 380 1.20 12.73 2.98
N LEU A 381 0.98 13.95 3.47
CA LEU A 381 -0.30 14.65 3.35
C LEU A 381 -0.66 14.89 1.89
N LEU A 382 0.31 15.28 1.05
CA LEU A 382 0.12 15.39 -0.39
C LEU A 382 -0.28 14.05 -1.01
N LYS A 383 0.48 12.97 -0.72
CA LYS A 383 0.19 11.62 -1.21
C LYS A 383 -1.24 11.18 -0.83
N MET A 384 -1.68 11.45 0.41
CA MET A 384 -3.05 11.16 0.86
C MET A 384 -4.10 11.97 0.11
N GLY A 385 -3.88 13.27 -0.08
CA GLY A 385 -4.76 14.14 -0.86
C GLY A 385 -4.87 13.67 -2.31
N MET A 386 -3.73 13.42 -2.96
CA MET A 386 -3.68 12.91 -4.33
C MET A 386 -4.34 11.53 -4.45
N LYS A 387 -4.09 10.61 -3.51
CA LYS A 387 -4.73 9.29 -3.49
C LYS A 387 -6.25 9.41 -3.40
N LYS A 388 -6.78 10.31 -2.57
CA LYS A 388 -8.21 10.58 -2.46
C LYS A 388 -8.81 11.05 -3.80
N PHE A 389 -8.12 11.91 -4.52
CA PHE A 389 -8.56 12.36 -5.86
C PHE A 389 -8.48 11.25 -6.92
N HIS A 390 -7.46 10.39 -6.86
CA HIS A 390 -7.29 9.29 -7.82
C HIS A 390 -8.21 8.10 -7.56
N THR A 391 -8.60 7.87 -6.31
CA THR A 391 -9.42 6.73 -5.90
C THR A 391 -10.85 7.09 -5.56
N SER A 392 -11.31 8.31 -5.88
CA SER A 392 -12.69 8.71 -5.73
C SER A 392 -13.59 7.93 -6.70
N ASN A 393 -13.70 6.63 -6.48
CA ASN A 393 -14.78 5.84 -7.02
C ASN A 393 -16.05 6.30 -6.32
N ILE A 394 -17.05 6.68 -7.09
CA ILE A 394 -18.38 6.98 -6.58
C ILE A 394 -18.89 5.70 -5.91
N LYS A 395 -18.88 5.70 -4.58
CA LYS A 395 -19.52 4.63 -3.81
C LYS A 395 -20.91 5.11 -3.44
N THR A 396 -21.93 4.51 -4.04
CA THR A 396 -23.30 4.68 -3.58
C THR A 396 -23.58 3.62 -2.51
N SER A 397 -24.06 4.04 -1.35
CA SER A 397 -24.71 3.18 -0.37
C SER A 397 -26.21 3.47 -0.45
N GLN A 398 -27.04 2.45 -0.58
CA GLN A 398 -28.46 2.61 -0.29
C GLN A 398 -28.59 2.73 1.23
N ILE A 399 -28.93 3.94 1.67
CA ILE A 399 -29.30 4.18 3.06
C ILE A 399 -30.83 4.04 3.10
N ASN A 400 -31.33 3.08 3.87
CA ASN A 400 -32.75 3.02 4.15
C ASN A 400 -33.09 4.17 5.11
N PRO A 401 -33.98 5.11 4.74
CA PRO A 401 -34.37 6.22 5.62
C PRO A 401 -34.87 5.76 6.98
N ASP A 402 -35.48 4.58 7.07
CA ASP A 402 -36.00 4.01 8.31
C ASP A 402 -34.89 3.58 9.29
N ASP A 403 -33.65 3.38 8.83
CA ASP A 403 -32.50 3.06 9.68
C ASP A 403 -31.85 4.31 10.31
N ILE A 404 -32.28 5.52 9.93
CA ILE A 404 -31.75 6.81 10.40
C ILE A 404 -32.69 7.49 11.38
N LEU A 405 -33.99 7.19 11.30
CA LEU A 405 -35.01 7.75 12.19
C LEU A 405 -35.18 6.86 13.43
N ILE A 406 -34.34 7.11 14.46
CA ILE A 406 -34.54 6.62 15.84
C ILE A 406 -35.25 7.69 16.65
#